data_02a51db985604d7d53ad919a30fb1713
#
_entry.id   02a51db985604d7d53ad919a30fb1713
#
_cell.length_a   1.000
_cell.length_b   1.000
_cell.length_c   1.000
_cell.angle_alpha   90.00
_cell.angle_beta   90.00
_cell.angle_gamma   90.00
#
_symmetry.space_group_name_H-M   'P 1'
#
loop_
_entity.id
_entity.type
_entity.pdbx_description
1 polymer ?
#
loop_
_entity_poly.entity_id
_entity_poly.type
_entity_poly.pdbx_seq_one_letter_code
_entity_poly.pdbx_strand_id
1 'polypeptide(L)'
;MNGPTGGATGGSLGEKREPVLLYDTTLRDGAQREGLVLSLQDKLRIARALDEFGMPAIEGGWPGSNPKDIEFFAAAKKIHWERAKLAAFGSTRHKSNRPESDPNLNALLDAETPIVTIFGKSWTLHVDEVIEVSRAENLAMIAESIGYIAERGRELVYDAEHFFDGYEADAAYALDTLRAARDAGASTLVLCDTNGGTLTNRMSEIVRDARAKLAADKGARNVVWGIHSHNDAELAVANALAAVDAGVRHVQATINGYGERAGNANMVSLMANLALKSEHKVAGADRLADLSTLSHEVAEIANLAPDDHQPYVGRSAFAHKGGVHGAAQVKTPRAYQHIDPALVGNRGRLVVSELGGKANTGSRAAELGVELANSGLD
;
A
#
# COMPACT_ATOMS: atom_id res chain seq x y z
N MET A 1 10.25 45.99 28.26
CA MET A 1 11.39 45.08 28.11
C MET A 1 11.03 44.08 27.03
N ASN A 2 11.81 44.12 25.95
CA ASN A 2 11.54 43.41 24.71
C ASN A 2 11.75 41.90 24.86
N GLY A 3 10.73 41.12 24.46
CA GLY A 3 10.86 39.67 24.24
C GLY A 3 11.41 39.39 22.84
N PRO A 4 12.14 38.29 22.62
CA PRO A 4 12.77 38.02 21.33
C PRO A 4 11.75 37.48 20.32
N THR A 5 11.71 38.14 19.19
CA THR A 5 11.05 37.68 17.95
C THR A 5 11.89 36.56 17.33
N GLY A 6 11.45 35.30 17.47
CA GLY A 6 12.01 34.17 16.72
C GLY A 6 11.54 34.23 15.27
N GLY A 7 12.43 34.62 14.37
CA GLY A 7 12.18 34.59 12.93
C GLY A 7 12.10 33.15 12.44
N ALA A 8 10.94 32.76 11.92
CA ALA A 8 10.81 31.60 11.07
C ALA A 8 11.54 31.88 9.76
N THR A 9 12.62 31.15 9.51
CA THR A 9 13.29 31.12 8.20
C THR A 9 12.34 30.50 7.18
N GLY A 10 11.87 31.34 6.26
CA GLY A 10 11.07 30.93 5.12
C GLY A 10 11.81 29.91 4.24
N GLY A 11 11.36 28.66 4.28
CA GLY A 11 11.69 27.67 3.29
C GLY A 11 10.97 28.04 1.98
N SER A 12 11.69 27.98 0.88
CA SER A 12 11.29 28.37 -0.47
C SER A 12 9.93 27.82 -0.88
N LEU A 13 9.06 28.71 -1.28
CA LEU A 13 7.79 28.42 -1.94
C LEU A 13 8.05 27.69 -3.28
N GLY A 14 7.46 26.49 -3.45
CA GLY A 14 6.90 26.14 -4.74
C GLY A 14 7.55 25.10 -5.61
N GLU A 15 8.21 24.04 -5.11
CA GLU A 15 8.21 22.79 -5.87
C GLU A 15 6.85 22.12 -5.73
N LYS A 16 6.11 22.01 -6.86
CA LYS A 16 4.92 21.16 -6.91
C LYS A 16 5.39 19.73 -6.64
N ARG A 17 5.31 19.29 -5.37
CA ARG A 17 5.63 17.92 -5.01
C ARG A 17 4.69 17.00 -5.82
N GLU A 18 5.28 16.06 -6.54
CA GLU A 18 4.52 15.05 -7.27
C GLU A 18 3.62 14.29 -6.30
N PRO A 19 2.39 13.95 -6.70
CA PRO A 19 1.48 13.21 -5.84
C PRO A 19 2.02 11.82 -5.53
N VAL A 20 1.74 11.32 -4.34
CA VAL A 20 1.94 9.92 -3.98
C VAL A 20 0.86 9.10 -4.68
N LEU A 21 1.27 8.15 -5.52
CA LEU A 21 0.40 7.20 -6.19
C LEU A 21 0.21 5.98 -5.28
N LEU A 22 -1.02 5.67 -4.94
CA LEU A 22 -1.37 4.43 -4.27
C LEU A 22 -1.63 3.34 -5.31
N TYR A 23 -1.04 2.17 -5.10
CA TYR A 23 -1.13 1.01 -5.97
C TYR A 23 -1.64 -0.17 -5.14
N ASP A 24 -2.87 -0.58 -5.42
CA ASP A 24 -3.54 -1.63 -4.65
C ASP A 24 -3.14 -3.02 -5.12
N THR A 25 -2.66 -3.85 -4.20
CA THR A 25 -2.29 -5.25 -4.45
C THR A 25 -3.21 -6.25 -3.75
N THR A 26 -4.40 -5.83 -3.32
CA THR A 26 -5.36 -6.68 -2.59
C THR A 26 -5.73 -7.94 -3.35
N LEU A 27 -5.92 -7.84 -4.68
CA LEU A 27 -6.36 -8.96 -5.52
C LEU A 27 -5.25 -9.94 -5.90
N ARG A 28 -3.98 -9.56 -5.70
CA ARG A 28 -2.83 -10.43 -5.97
C ARG A 28 -2.16 -10.83 -4.65
N ASP A 29 -1.43 -9.95 -4.01
CA ASP A 29 -0.69 -10.22 -2.78
C ASP A 29 -1.62 -10.41 -1.58
N GLY A 30 -2.62 -9.53 -1.47
CA GLY A 30 -3.67 -9.65 -0.46
C GLY A 30 -4.39 -11.00 -0.50
N ALA A 31 -4.63 -11.54 -1.70
CA ALA A 31 -5.28 -12.83 -1.90
C ALA A 31 -4.43 -14.04 -1.45
N GLN A 32 -3.14 -13.84 -1.14
CA GLN A 32 -2.26 -14.88 -0.59
C GLN A 32 -2.42 -15.06 0.93
N ARG A 33 -3.30 -14.29 1.56
CA ARG A 33 -3.62 -14.46 2.98
C ARG A 33 -4.18 -15.85 3.24
N GLU A 34 -3.67 -16.53 4.28
CA GLU A 34 -4.21 -17.81 4.74
C GLU A 34 -5.71 -17.68 5.08
N GLY A 35 -6.51 -18.61 4.59
CA GLY A 35 -7.97 -18.60 4.77
C GLY A 35 -8.75 -17.67 3.84
N LEU A 36 -8.09 -16.91 2.97
CA LEU A 36 -8.75 -16.08 1.97
C LEU A 36 -8.79 -16.78 0.60
N VAL A 37 -10.00 -16.99 0.08
CA VAL A 37 -10.21 -17.55 -1.25
C VAL A 37 -11.22 -16.68 -2.00
N LEU A 38 -10.75 -15.93 -2.98
CA LEU A 38 -11.60 -15.11 -3.83
C LEU A 38 -12.03 -15.89 -5.09
N SER A 39 -13.31 -15.90 -5.39
CA SER A 39 -13.81 -16.32 -6.71
C SER A 39 -13.51 -15.26 -7.76
N LEU A 40 -13.71 -15.58 -9.04
CA LEU A 40 -13.65 -14.60 -10.12
C LEU A 40 -14.60 -13.42 -9.87
N GLN A 41 -15.82 -13.69 -9.41
CA GLN A 41 -16.81 -12.64 -9.15
C GLN A 41 -16.41 -11.77 -7.97
N ASP A 42 -15.81 -12.32 -6.92
CA ASP A 42 -15.32 -11.58 -5.78
C ASP A 42 -14.18 -10.63 -6.20
N LYS A 43 -13.22 -11.13 -7.00
CA LYS A 43 -12.16 -10.28 -7.55
C LYS A 43 -12.71 -9.12 -8.38
N LEU A 44 -13.71 -9.37 -9.23
CA LEU A 44 -14.34 -8.32 -10.04
C LEU A 44 -15.13 -7.32 -9.18
N ARG A 45 -15.81 -7.78 -8.11
CA ARG A 45 -16.52 -6.89 -7.17
C ARG A 45 -15.54 -5.99 -6.42
N ILE A 46 -14.47 -6.55 -5.86
CA ILE A 46 -13.43 -5.76 -5.18
C ILE A 46 -12.78 -4.77 -6.14
N ALA A 47 -12.42 -5.19 -7.36
CA ALA A 47 -11.82 -4.29 -8.35
C ALA A 47 -12.74 -3.09 -8.67
N ARG A 48 -14.05 -3.31 -8.80
CA ARG A 48 -15.03 -2.25 -9.03
C ARG A 48 -15.15 -1.31 -7.83
N ALA A 49 -15.23 -1.85 -6.61
CA ALA A 49 -15.26 -1.04 -5.40
C ALA A 49 -14.01 -0.14 -5.26
N LEU A 50 -12.84 -0.67 -5.62
CA LEU A 50 -11.59 0.10 -5.66
C LEU A 50 -11.61 1.18 -6.74
N ASP A 51 -12.10 0.89 -7.95
CA ASP A 51 -12.22 1.86 -9.03
C ASP A 51 -13.24 2.97 -8.69
N GLU A 52 -14.41 2.60 -8.17
CA GLU A 52 -15.44 3.54 -7.70
C GLU A 52 -14.92 4.42 -6.57
N PHE A 53 -14.14 3.87 -5.66
CA PHE A 53 -13.48 4.64 -4.60
C PHE A 53 -12.47 5.63 -5.18
N GLY A 54 -11.87 5.33 -6.31
CA GLY A 54 -10.89 6.18 -7.01
C GLY A 54 -9.45 5.70 -6.88
N MET A 55 -9.23 4.41 -6.62
CA MET A 55 -7.88 3.82 -6.61
C MET A 55 -7.22 3.99 -7.98
N PRO A 56 -6.03 4.59 -8.07
CA PRO A 56 -5.44 4.90 -9.37
C PRO A 56 -4.84 3.69 -10.09
N ALA A 57 -4.41 2.66 -9.35
CA ALA A 57 -3.87 1.43 -9.92
C ALA A 57 -4.28 0.20 -9.09
N ILE A 58 -4.63 -0.89 -9.77
CA ILE A 58 -5.09 -2.15 -9.15
C ILE A 58 -4.34 -3.31 -9.80
N GLU A 59 -3.62 -4.08 -8.99
CA GLU A 59 -2.93 -5.29 -9.42
C GLU A 59 -3.89 -6.47 -9.38
N GLY A 60 -4.33 -6.90 -10.56
CA GLY A 60 -5.42 -7.86 -10.70
C GLY A 60 -5.04 -9.31 -10.44
N GLY A 61 -3.76 -9.68 -10.55
CA GLY A 61 -3.31 -11.06 -10.36
C GLY A 61 -2.08 -11.43 -11.18
N TRP A 62 -1.70 -12.71 -11.11
CA TRP A 62 -0.57 -13.30 -11.84
C TRP A 62 -1.06 -14.30 -12.90
N PRO A 63 -1.32 -13.85 -14.15
CA PRO A 63 -1.90 -14.69 -15.20
C PRO A 63 -0.98 -15.87 -15.60
N GLY A 64 0.33 -15.71 -15.48
CA GLY A 64 1.29 -16.78 -15.77
C GLY A 64 1.32 -17.91 -14.74
N SER A 65 0.74 -17.71 -13.56
CA SER A 65 0.76 -18.68 -12.45
C SER A 65 -0.61 -19.25 -12.09
N ASN A 66 -1.69 -18.49 -12.31
CA ASN A 66 -3.03 -18.85 -11.83
C ASN A 66 -4.08 -18.73 -12.95
N PRO A 67 -4.72 -19.84 -13.37
CA PRO A 67 -5.77 -19.81 -14.39
C PRO A 67 -6.93 -18.87 -14.07
N LYS A 68 -7.30 -18.73 -12.80
CA LYS A 68 -8.34 -17.79 -12.34
C LYS A 68 -7.97 -16.35 -12.69
N ASP A 69 -6.70 -16.01 -12.64
CA ASP A 69 -6.24 -14.67 -12.97
C ASP A 69 -6.28 -14.41 -14.48
N ILE A 70 -6.10 -15.44 -15.32
CA ILE A 70 -6.37 -15.35 -16.76
C ILE A 70 -7.86 -15.03 -16.99
N GLU A 71 -8.77 -15.73 -16.32
CA GLU A 71 -10.21 -15.48 -16.40
C GLU A 71 -10.57 -14.07 -15.90
N PHE A 72 -9.92 -13.60 -14.82
CA PHE A 72 -10.12 -12.25 -14.32
C PHE A 72 -9.76 -11.21 -15.37
N PHE A 73 -8.58 -11.27 -16.00
CA PHE A 73 -8.19 -10.30 -17.03
C PHE A 73 -9.08 -10.40 -18.27
N ALA A 74 -9.49 -11.60 -18.68
CA ALA A 74 -10.42 -11.77 -19.80
C ALA A 74 -11.80 -11.12 -19.53
N ALA A 75 -12.28 -11.16 -18.30
CA ALA A 75 -13.51 -10.48 -17.88
C ALA A 75 -13.30 -8.97 -17.72
N ALA A 76 -12.19 -8.55 -17.13
CA ALA A 76 -11.87 -7.17 -16.84
C ALA A 76 -11.67 -6.30 -18.08
N LYS A 77 -11.21 -6.87 -19.21
CA LYS A 77 -11.14 -6.21 -20.52
C LYS A 77 -12.49 -5.69 -21.02
N LYS A 78 -13.60 -6.28 -20.57
CA LYS A 78 -14.97 -5.92 -20.99
C LYS A 78 -15.59 -4.85 -20.10
N ILE A 79 -14.88 -4.42 -19.07
CA ILE A 79 -15.33 -3.43 -18.09
C ILE A 79 -14.70 -2.09 -18.42
N HIS A 80 -15.52 -1.04 -18.42
CA HIS A 80 -15.01 0.32 -18.42
C HIS A 80 -14.55 0.68 -17.00
N TRP A 81 -13.28 1.04 -16.85
CA TRP A 81 -12.69 1.50 -15.60
C TRP A 81 -12.66 3.02 -15.61
N GLU A 82 -13.28 3.63 -14.61
CA GLU A 82 -13.43 5.09 -14.53
C GLU A 82 -12.11 5.80 -14.17
N ARG A 83 -11.33 5.19 -13.27
CA ARG A 83 -10.14 5.80 -12.69
C ARG A 83 -8.95 4.86 -12.62
N ALA A 84 -9.18 3.59 -12.35
CA ALA A 84 -8.13 2.63 -12.12
C ALA A 84 -7.47 2.17 -13.42
N LYS A 85 -6.14 2.12 -13.42
CA LYS A 85 -5.38 1.33 -14.38
C LYS A 85 -5.17 -0.06 -13.80
N LEU A 86 -5.53 -1.09 -14.54
CA LEU A 86 -5.22 -2.47 -14.15
C LEU A 86 -3.76 -2.79 -14.42
N ALA A 87 -3.16 -3.59 -13.55
CA ALA A 87 -1.83 -4.13 -13.67
C ALA A 87 -1.84 -5.66 -13.64
N ALA A 88 -1.06 -6.29 -14.51
CA ALA A 88 -0.76 -7.71 -14.46
C ALA A 88 0.62 -7.91 -13.83
N PHE A 89 0.72 -8.84 -12.88
CA PHE A 89 1.93 -9.15 -12.15
C PHE A 89 2.56 -10.46 -12.62
N GLY A 90 3.90 -10.52 -12.62
CA GLY A 90 4.64 -11.75 -12.91
C GLY A 90 6.13 -11.63 -12.64
N SER A 91 6.84 -12.75 -12.82
CA SER A 91 8.29 -12.81 -12.66
C SER A 91 9.04 -12.38 -13.93
N THR A 92 10.35 -12.19 -13.81
CA THR A 92 11.27 -12.25 -14.95
C THR A 92 11.13 -13.58 -15.70
N ARG A 93 11.66 -13.65 -16.94
CA ARG A 93 11.72 -14.90 -17.70
C ARG A 93 12.38 -16.02 -16.89
N HIS A 94 12.02 -17.25 -17.19
CA HIS A 94 12.74 -18.40 -16.66
C HIS A 94 14.17 -18.48 -17.24
N LYS A 95 15.13 -18.97 -16.46
CA LYS A 95 16.55 -19.09 -16.85
C LYS A 95 16.80 -19.83 -18.16
N SER A 96 15.93 -20.77 -18.52
CA SER A 96 16.05 -21.58 -19.73
C SER A 96 15.32 -21.01 -20.95
N ASN A 97 14.57 -19.92 -20.80
CA ASN A 97 13.72 -19.36 -21.84
C ASN A 97 14.33 -18.08 -22.43
N ARG A 98 14.00 -17.81 -23.68
CA ARG A 98 14.12 -16.47 -24.24
C ARG A 98 12.83 -15.69 -23.97
N PRO A 99 12.87 -14.35 -23.87
CA PRO A 99 11.69 -13.55 -23.57
C PRO A 99 10.50 -13.86 -24.49
N GLU A 100 10.74 -14.01 -25.80
CA GLU A 100 9.71 -14.24 -26.81
C GLU A 100 8.99 -15.58 -26.65
N SER A 101 9.64 -16.56 -26.06
CA SER A 101 9.10 -17.91 -25.83
C SER A 101 8.76 -18.18 -24.37
N ASP A 102 8.88 -17.18 -23.50
CA ASP A 102 8.57 -17.35 -22.08
C ASP A 102 7.06 -17.28 -21.82
N PRO A 103 6.45 -18.38 -21.30
CA PRO A 103 5.00 -18.42 -21.09
C PRO A 103 4.50 -17.37 -20.10
N ASN A 104 5.29 -17.03 -19.07
CA ASN A 104 4.91 -16.04 -18.07
C ASN A 104 4.90 -14.63 -18.70
N LEU A 105 5.93 -14.25 -19.45
CA LEU A 105 5.97 -12.94 -20.11
C LEU A 105 4.87 -12.81 -21.17
N ASN A 106 4.58 -13.89 -21.90
CA ASN A 106 3.48 -13.89 -22.88
C ASN A 106 2.11 -13.75 -22.19
N ALA A 107 1.88 -14.43 -21.05
CA ALA A 107 0.65 -14.29 -20.28
C ALA A 107 0.44 -12.86 -19.75
N LEU A 108 1.53 -12.15 -19.38
CA LEU A 108 1.47 -10.74 -19.01
C LEU A 108 1.01 -9.85 -20.16
N LEU A 109 1.49 -10.11 -21.38
CA LEU A 109 1.08 -9.38 -22.58
C LEU A 109 -0.37 -9.70 -22.96
N ASP A 110 -0.77 -10.98 -22.87
CA ASP A 110 -2.13 -11.45 -23.16
C ASP A 110 -3.17 -10.89 -22.18
N ALA A 111 -2.75 -10.48 -20.97
CA ALA A 111 -3.63 -9.76 -20.05
C ALA A 111 -4.08 -8.38 -20.58
N GLU A 112 -3.34 -7.80 -21.52
CA GLU A 112 -3.63 -6.50 -22.20
C GLU A 112 -3.84 -5.34 -21.22
N THR A 113 -3.20 -5.40 -20.06
CA THR A 113 -3.28 -4.32 -19.07
C THR A 113 -2.40 -3.14 -19.46
N PRO A 114 -2.75 -1.89 -19.09
CA PRO A 114 -1.88 -0.73 -19.30
C PRO A 114 -0.59 -0.79 -18.50
N ILE A 115 -0.61 -1.43 -17.33
CA ILE A 115 0.57 -1.59 -16.44
C ILE A 115 0.94 -3.07 -16.41
N VAL A 116 2.24 -3.34 -16.45
CA VAL A 116 2.82 -4.66 -16.15
C VAL A 116 3.83 -4.50 -15.03
N THR A 117 3.67 -5.29 -13.96
CA THR A 117 4.61 -5.36 -12.86
C THR A 117 5.41 -6.65 -12.96
N ILE A 118 6.73 -6.53 -12.99
CA ILE A 118 7.66 -7.67 -13.04
C ILE A 118 8.52 -7.65 -11.78
N PHE A 119 8.50 -8.75 -11.02
CA PHE A 119 9.45 -8.91 -9.94
C PHE A 119 10.71 -9.66 -10.39
N GLY A 120 11.86 -9.27 -9.84
CA GLY A 120 13.15 -9.94 -10.02
C GLY A 120 13.91 -10.04 -8.71
N LYS A 121 14.82 -11.02 -8.63
CA LYS A 121 15.58 -11.27 -7.41
C LYS A 121 16.67 -10.24 -7.22
N SER A 122 16.68 -9.58 -6.05
CA SER A 122 17.66 -8.55 -5.68
C SER A 122 18.61 -9.00 -4.53
N TRP A 123 18.37 -10.17 -3.95
CA TRP A 123 19.17 -10.74 -2.89
C TRP A 123 20.04 -11.91 -3.42
N THR A 124 21.33 -11.82 -3.20
CA THR A 124 22.30 -12.83 -3.67
C THR A 124 21.98 -14.24 -3.19
N LEU A 125 21.48 -14.40 -1.94
CA LEU A 125 21.04 -15.69 -1.43
C LEU A 125 19.97 -16.31 -2.33
N HIS A 126 18.98 -15.54 -2.77
CA HIS A 126 17.93 -16.03 -3.66
C HIS A 126 18.45 -16.34 -5.07
N VAL A 127 19.44 -15.58 -5.56
CA VAL A 127 20.05 -15.80 -6.86
C VAL A 127 20.87 -17.09 -6.85
N ASP A 128 21.69 -17.25 -5.81
CA ASP A 128 22.66 -18.35 -5.71
C ASP A 128 21.99 -19.68 -5.29
N GLU A 129 21.00 -19.65 -4.36
CA GLU A 129 20.45 -20.85 -3.70
C GLU A 129 18.99 -21.18 -4.08
N VAL A 130 18.20 -20.22 -4.60
CA VAL A 130 16.78 -20.45 -4.91
C VAL A 130 16.55 -20.62 -6.40
N ILE A 131 17.02 -19.65 -7.22
CA ILE A 131 16.88 -19.76 -8.68
C ILE A 131 18.11 -20.39 -9.34
N GLU A 132 19.20 -20.53 -8.59
CA GLU A 132 20.44 -21.23 -9.00
C GLU A 132 20.97 -20.75 -10.35
N VAL A 133 21.23 -19.44 -10.45
CA VAL A 133 21.86 -18.83 -11.64
C VAL A 133 23.04 -17.96 -11.24
N SER A 134 23.89 -17.64 -12.21
CA SER A 134 24.92 -16.63 -11.98
C SER A 134 24.29 -15.24 -11.77
N ARG A 135 24.96 -14.39 -11.01
CA ARG A 135 24.53 -12.99 -10.81
C ARG A 135 24.39 -12.24 -12.14
N ALA A 136 25.29 -12.49 -13.09
CA ALA A 136 25.21 -11.91 -14.43
C ALA A 136 23.97 -12.40 -15.19
N GLU A 137 23.61 -13.68 -15.08
CA GLU A 137 22.39 -14.23 -15.69
C GLU A 137 21.13 -13.61 -15.08
N ASN A 138 21.06 -13.44 -13.75
CA ASN A 138 19.92 -12.78 -13.13
C ASN A 138 19.75 -11.33 -13.61
N LEU A 139 20.85 -10.57 -13.75
CA LEU A 139 20.81 -9.22 -14.33
C LEU A 139 20.32 -9.24 -15.78
N ALA A 140 20.75 -10.23 -16.58
CA ALA A 140 20.27 -10.43 -17.94
C ALA A 140 18.77 -10.79 -17.97
N MET A 141 18.31 -11.69 -17.08
CA MET A 141 16.88 -12.03 -16.96
C MET A 141 16.03 -10.80 -16.66
N ILE A 142 16.49 -9.92 -15.78
CA ILE A 142 15.80 -8.65 -15.46
C ILE A 142 15.76 -7.75 -16.70
N ALA A 143 16.93 -7.45 -17.28
CA ALA A 143 17.01 -6.52 -18.40
C ALA A 143 16.23 -7.00 -19.62
N GLU A 144 16.36 -8.27 -19.99
CA GLU A 144 15.68 -8.84 -21.16
C GLU A 144 14.16 -8.90 -20.97
N SER A 145 13.68 -9.26 -19.77
CA SER A 145 12.24 -9.30 -19.48
C SER A 145 11.61 -7.91 -19.52
N ILE A 146 12.26 -6.93 -18.89
CA ILE A 146 11.79 -5.55 -18.89
C ILE A 146 11.83 -4.99 -20.31
N GLY A 147 12.94 -5.16 -21.05
CA GLY A 147 13.07 -4.69 -22.42
C GLY A 147 12.00 -5.27 -23.35
N TYR A 148 11.77 -6.58 -23.25
CA TYR A 148 10.74 -7.27 -24.05
C TYR A 148 9.34 -6.71 -23.88
N ILE A 149 8.93 -6.39 -22.64
CA ILE A 149 7.63 -5.80 -22.36
C ILE A 149 7.60 -4.30 -22.71
N ALA A 150 8.71 -3.55 -22.47
CA ALA A 150 8.80 -2.13 -22.79
C ALA A 150 8.62 -1.86 -24.29
N GLU A 151 9.21 -2.68 -25.16
CA GLU A 151 9.07 -2.59 -26.61
C GLU A 151 7.61 -2.75 -27.09
N ARG A 152 6.74 -3.31 -26.25
CA ARG A 152 5.31 -3.50 -26.50
C ARG A 152 4.43 -2.40 -25.90
N GLY A 153 5.05 -1.31 -25.45
CA GLY A 153 4.37 -0.07 -25.06
C GLY A 153 3.60 -0.13 -23.74
N ARG A 154 3.95 -1.05 -22.83
CA ARG A 154 3.36 -1.11 -21.49
C ARG A 154 4.09 -0.20 -20.51
N GLU A 155 3.34 0.38 -19.56
CA GLU A 155 3.92 1.03 -18.39
C GLU A 155 4.50 -0.05 -17.48
N LEU A 156 5.80 0.07 -17.14
CA LEU A 156 6.52 -0.99 -16.43
C LEU A 156 6.88 -0.58 -15.01
N VAL A 157 6.42 -1.42 -14.08
CA VAL A 157 6.82 -1.42 -12.68
C VAL A 157 7.76 -2.61 -12.45
N TYR A 158 8.93 -2.35 -11.89
CA TYR A 158 9.87 -3.38 -11.46
C TYR A 158 9.90 -3.48 -9.94
N ASP A 159 9.48 -4.63 -9.43
CA ASP A 159 9.55 -4.97 -8.01
C ASP A 159 10.88 -5.68 -7.71
N ALA A 160 11.77 -4.98 -7.03
CA ALA A 160 13.05 -5.51 -6.56
C ALA A 160 12.82 -6.38 -5.33
N GLU A 161 12.49 -7.66 -5.53
CA GLU A 161 12.11 -8.58 -4.46
C GLU A 161 13.26 -8.82 -3.50
N HIS A 162 12.98 -8.79 -2.18
CA HIS A 162 13.96 -8.84 -1.09
C HIS A 162 15.06 -7.77 -1.19
N PHE A 163 14.71 -6.56 -1.67
CA PHE A 163 15.71 -5.51 -1.88
C PHE A 163 16.46 -5.14 -0.60
N PHE A 164 15.77 -5.00 0.52
CA PHE A 164 16.38 -4.58 1.78
C PHE A 164 17.33 -5.66 2.33
N ASP A 165 16.95 -6.93 2.31
CA ASP A 165 17.84 -8.04 2.67
C ASP A 165 19.05 -8.11 1.74
N GLY A 166 18.81 -7.97 0.43
CA GLY A 166 19.83 -7.95 -0.59
C GLY A 166 20.81 -6.78 -0.43
N TYR A 167 20.29 -5.60 -0.10
CA TYR A 167 21.10 -4.41 0.14
C TYR A 167 22.02 -4.56 1.35
N GLU A 168 21.53 -5.16 2.43
CA GLU A 168 22.35 -5.44 3.62
C GLU A 168 23.42 -6.50 3.33
N ALA A 169 23.12 -7.49 2.50
CA ALA A 169 24.06 -8.56 2.14
C ALA A 169 25.11 -8.10 1.11
N ASP A 170 24.69 -7.42 0.04
CA ASP A 170 25.51 -6.93 -1.06
C ASP A 170 24.84 -5.73 -1.73
N ALA A 171 25.10 -4.53 -1.18
CA ALA A 171 24.49 -3.30 -1.67
C ALA A 171 24.82 -3.00 -3.14
N ALA A 172 26.02 -3.36 -3.59
CA ALA A 172 26.42 -3.11 -4.98
C ALA A 172 25.57 -3.94 -5.94
N TYR A 173 25.40 -5.22 -5.66
CA TYR A 173 24.59 -6.11 -6.47
C TYR A 173 23.07 -5.74 -6.42
N ALA A 174 22.54 -5.45 -5.25
CA ALA A 174 21.14 -5.01 -5.14
C ALA A 174 20.87 -3.75 -5.98
N LEU A 175 21.80 -2.79 -6.01
CA LEU A 175 21.71 -1.61 -6.88
C LEU A 175 21.86 -1.94 -8.36
N ASP A 176 22.68 -2.94 -8.73
CA ASP A 176 22.81 -3.38 -10.12
C ASP A 176 21.52 -3.99 -10.67
N THR A 177 20.70 -4.65 -9.84
CA THR A 177 19.36 -5.12 -10.24
C THR A 177 18.43 -3.96 -10.60
N LEU A 178 18.48 -2.87 -9.83
CA LEU A 178 17.71 -1.65 -10.14
C LEU A 178 18.22 -0.97 -11.44
N ARG A 179 19.56 -0.92 -11.65
CA ARG A 179 20.15 -0.40 -12.88
C ARG A 179 19.70 -1.20 -14.10
N ALA A 180 19.78 -2.52 -14.01
CA ALA A 180 19.35 -3.42 -15.08
C ALA A 180 17.89 -3.16 -15.48
N ALA A 181 16.98 -3.03 -14.52
CA ALA A 181 15.58 -2.75 -14.79
C ALA A 181 15.35 -1.32 -15.35
N ARG A 182 15.98 -0.30 -14.75
CA ARG A 182 15.89 1.09 -15.21
C ARG A 182 16.35 1.26 -16.66
N ASP A 183 17.53 0.74 -16.94
CA ASP A 183 18.18 0.93 -18.23
C ASP A 183 17.48 0.14 -19.35
N ALA A 184 16.82 -0.96 -18.99
CA ALA A 184 15.95 -1.73 -19.88
C ALA A 184 14.57 -1.12 -20.11
N GLY A 185 14.14 -0.13 -19.33
CA GLY A 185 12.91 0.62 -19.61
C GLY A 185 11.86 0.65 -18.51
N ALA A 186 12.13 0.13 -17.30
CA ALA A 186 11.21 0.30 -16.18
C ALA A 186 10.98 1.78 -15.89
N SER A 187 9.72 2.17 -15.75
CA SER A 187 9.30 3.54 -15.39
C SER A 187 9.23 3.74 -13.88
N THR A 188 9.02 2.65 -13.14
CA THR A 188 8.94 2.64 -11.67
C THR A 188 9.84 1.53 -11.11
N LEU A 189 10.62 1.86 -10.07
CA LEU A 189 11.43 0.92 -9.32
C LEU A 189 10.89 0.83 -7.90
N VAL A 190 10.40 -0.34 -7.52
CA VAL A 190 9.82 -0.61 -6.20
C VAL A 190 10.81 -1.38 -5.36
N LEU A 191 11.15 -0.85 -4.20
CA LEU A 191 11.99 -1.51 -3.21
C LEU A 191 11.11 -2.38 -2.32
N CYS A 192 11.31 -3.71 -2.31
CA CYS A 192 10.45 -4.62 -1.57
C CYS A 192 11.11 -5.05 -0.25
N ASP A 193 10.46 -4.74 0.87
CA ASP A 193 10.74 -5.34 2.19
C ASP A 193 9.93 -6.64 2.32
N THR A 194 10.34 -7.66 1.54
CA THR A 194 9.59 -8.90 1.35
C THR A 194 9.51 -9.73 2.63
N ASN A 195 10.56 -9.71 3.47
CA ASN A 195 10.55 -10.35 4.78
C ASN A 195 9.86 -9.50 5.88
N GLY A 196 9.57 -8.22 5.61
CA GLY A 196 8.86 -7.34 6.53
C GLY A 196 9.60 -7.05 7.84
N GLY A 197 10.93 -7.21 7.85
CA GLY A 197 11.75 -7.10 9.04
C GLY A 197 12.60 -5.83 9.16
N THR A 198 12.55 -4.93 8.19
CA THR A 198 13.39 -3.73 8.16
C THR A 198 12.91 -2.69 9.18
N LEU A 199 13.80 -2.21 10.04
CA LEU A 199 13.49 -1.12 10.97
C LEU A 199 13.32 0.21 10.23
N THR A 200 12.40 1.06 10.70
CA THR A 200 11.97 2.28 9.99
C THR A 200 13.11 3.27 9.72
N ASN A 201 14.03 3.47 10.64
CA ASN A 201 15.21 4.32 10.42
C ASN A 201 16.10 3.75 9.30
N ARG A 202 16.32 2.43 9.32
CA ARG A 202 17.14 1.74 8.32
C ARG A 202 16.47 1.77 6.94
N MET A 203 15.16 1.60 6.89
CA MET A 203 14.35 1.80 5.68
C MET A 203 14.65 3.14 5.02
N SER A 204 14.54 4.23 5.77
CA SER A 204 14.79 5.59 5.28
C SER A 204 16.23 5.80 4.78
N GLU A 205 17.21 5.23 5.46
CA GLU A 205 18.62 5.32 5.08
C GLU A 205 18.87 4.63 3.74
N ILE A 206 18.43 3.38 3.59
CA ILE A 206 18.61 2.59 2.38
C ILE A 206 17.91 3.24 1.19
N VAL A 207 16.66 3.71 1.36
CA VAL A 207 15.93 4.40 0.29
C VAL A 207 16.67 5.64 -0.18
N ARG A 208 17.16 6.49 0.73
CA ARG A 208 17.91 7.71 0.35
C ARG A 208 19.22 7.36 -0.35
N ASP A 209 19.94 6.38 0.15
CA ASP A 209 21.23 5.96 -0.42
C ASP A 209 21.05 5.36 -1.83
N ALA A 210 20.09 4.44 -2.01
CA ALA A 210 19.79 3.85 -3.30
C ALA A 210 19.41 4.92 -4.34
N ARG A 211 18.54 5.87 -3.96
CA ARG A 211 18.15 6.97 -4.83
C ARG A 211 19.35 7.86 -5.20
N ALA A 212 20.17 8.23 -4.24
CA ALA A 212 21.35 9.07 -4.48
C ALA A 212 22.37 8.39 -5.41
N LYS A 213 22.63 7.10 -5.20
CA LYS A 213 23.56 6.32 -6.03
C LYS A 213 23.08 6.15 -7.47
N LEU A 214 21.80 5.84 -7.67
CA LEU A 214 21.26 5.72 -9.04
C LEU A 214 21.15 7.08 -9.74
N ALA A 215 20.88 8.15 -9.04
CA ALA A 215 20.84 9.51 -9.61
C ALA A 215 22.24 10.02 -10.05
N ALA A 216 23.30 9.48 -9.44
CA ALA A 216 24.69 9.82 -9.81
C ALA A 216 25.18 9.13 -11.09
N ASP A 217 24.46 8.13 -11.59
CA ASP A 217 24.82 7.42 -12.80
C ASP A 217 24.71 8.35 -14.04
N LYS A 218 25.73 8.37 -14.89
CA LYS A 218 25.73 9.23 -16.09
C LYS A 218 24.65 8.78 -17.08
N GLY A 219 23.81 9.71 -17.52
CA GLY A 219 22.74 9.43 -18.48
C GLY A 219 21.57 8.65 -17.88
N ALA A 220 21.46 8.57 -16.55
CA ALA A 220 20.37 7.88 -15.87
C ALA A 220 19.01 8.44 -16.31
N ARG A 221 18.08 7.52 -16.63
CA ARG A 221 16.69 7.87 -16.87
C ARG A 221 16.01 8.22 -15.54
N ASN A 222 15.12 9.18 -15.57
CA ASN A 222 14.26 9.45 -14.43
C ASN A 222 13.26 8.29 -14.25
N VAL A 223 13.13 7.83 -13.02
CA VAL A 223 12.20 6.78 -12.62
C VAL A 223 11.38 7.24 -11.43
N VAL A 224 10.18 6.70 -11.31
CA VAL A 224 9.40 6.82 -10.08
C VAL A 224 9.93 5.80 -9.07
N TRP A 225 10.14 6.23 -7.83
CA TRP A 225 10.55 5.34 -6.75
C TRP A 225 9.34 4.81 -6.01
N GLY A 226 9.34 3.51 -5.77
CA GLY A 226 8.25 2.80 -5.09
C GLY A 226 8.72 2.08 -3.83
N ILE A 227 7.75 1.71 -3.00
CA ILE A 227 7.90 0.88 -1.80
C ILE A 227 6.80 -0.17 -1.74
N HIS A 228 7.19 -1.39 -1.36
CA HIS A 228 6.31 -2.49 -1.02
C HIS A 228 6.80 -3.09 0.30
N SER A 229 5.96 -3.13 1.33
CA SER A 229 6.37 -3.58 2.66
C SER A 229 5.41 -4.61 3.23
N HIS A 230 5.97 -5.75 3.69
CA HIS A 230 5.26 -6.71 4.54
C HIS A 230 5.30 -6.30 6.01
N ASN A 231 4.40 -6.88 6.82
CA ASN A 231 4.10 -6.39 8.16
C ASN A 231 4.61 -7.31 9.29
N ASP A 232 5.61 -8.14 9.01
CA ASP A 232 6.09 -9.16 9.95
C ASP A 232 6.65 -8.59 11.25
N ALA A 233 7.27 -7.40 11.19
CA ALA A 233 7.72 -6.65 12.36
C ALA A 233 6.70 -5.59 12.85
N GLU A 234 5.45 -5.59 12.32
CA GLU A 234 4.40 -4.59 12.60
C GLU A 234 4.79 -3.15 12.21
N LEU A 235 5.72 -2.98 11.27
CA LEU A 235 6.25 -1.69 10.85
C LEU A 235 5.86 -1.28 9.43
N ALA A 236 5.11 -2.08 8.67
CA ALA A 236 4.89 -1.85 7.25
C ALA A 236 4.32 -0.47 6.92
N VAL A 237 3.33 0.01 7.68
CA VAL A 237 2.75 1.35 7.49
C VAL A 237 3.78 2.44 7.82
N ALA A 238 4.50 2.31 8.92
CA ALA A 238 5.54 3.26 9.33
C ALA A 238 6.67 3.31 8.29
N ASN A 239 7.09 2.14 7.79
CA ASN A 239 8.12 2.00 6.77
C ASN A 239 7.71 2.66 5.44
N ALA A 240 6.48 2.44 4.99
CA ALA A 240 5.97 3.07 3.78
C ALA A 240 5.89 4.61 3.91
N LEU A 241 5.43 5.13 5.06
CA LEU A 241 5.42 6.57 5.32
C LEU A 241 6.84 7.16 5.33
N ALA A 242 7.78 6.49 6.00
CA ALA A 242 9.18 6.92 6.05
C ALA A 242 9.85 6.88 4.67
N ALA A 243 9.50 5.91 3.81
CA ALA A 243 9.95 5.85 2.42
C ALA A 243 9.39 7.02 1.59
N VAL A 244 8.12 7.41 1.80
CA VAL A 244 7.53 8.60 1.15
C VAL A 244 8.28 9.87 1.55
N ASP A 245 8.61 10.02 2.84
CA ASP A 245 9.43 11.14 3.31
C ASP A 245 10.86 11.11 2.75
N ALA A 246 11.39 9.92 2.47
CA ALA A 246 12.66 9.72 1.78
C ALA A 246 12.57 9.94 0.25
N GLY A 247 11.37 10.27 -0.28
CA GLY A 247 11.15 10.69 -1.67
C GLY A 247 10.53 9.63 -2.58
N VAL A 248 9.99 8.54 -2.03
CA VAL A 248 9.16 7.58 -2.77
C VAL A 248 7.82 8.22 -3.16
N ARG A 249 7.29 7.88 -4.34
CA ARG A 249 6.03 8.41 -4.86
C ARG A 249 5.07 7.32 -5.38
N HIS A 250 5.45 6.07 -5.30
CA HIS A 250 4.61 4.91 -5.62
C HIS A 250 4.58 3.99 -4.39
N VAL A 251 3.40 3.72 -3.84
CA VAL A 251 3.24 2.92 -2.61
C VAL A 251 2.30 1.76 -2.89
N GLN A 252 2.84 0.54 -2.81
CA GLN A 252 2.07 -0.69 -2.92
C GLN A 252 1.56 -1.11 -1.53
N ALA A 253 0.29 -1.46 -1.43
CA ALA A 253 -0.33 -1.90 -0.20
C ALA A 253 -1.64 -2.65 -0.48
N THR A 254 -2.25 -3.23 0.55
CA THR A 254 -3.52 -3.94 0.43
C THR A 254 -4.59 -3.34 1.34
N ILE A 255 -5.84 -3.37 0.91
CA ILE A 255 -6.95 -3.01 1.79
C ILE A 255 -6.93 -3.93 3.01
N ASN A 256 -7.08 -3.34 4.19
CA ASN A 256 -7.05 -4.02 5.49
C ASN A 256 -5.73 -4.74 5.83
N GLY A 257 -4.66 -4.49 5.05
CA GLY A 257 -3.36 -5.12 5.28
C GLY A 257 -3.34 -6.62 4.99
N TYR A 258 -4.24 -7.12 4.13
CA TYR A 258 -4.25 -8.54 3.76
C TYR A 258 -2.95 -8.95 3.07
N GLY A 259 -2.56 -10.21 3.20
CA GLY A 259 -1.35 -10.77 2.61
C GLY A 259 -0.83 -11.98 3.36
N GLU A 260 0.24 -12.57 2.86
CA GLU A 260 0.90 -13.69 3.51
C GLU A 260 1.42 -13.33 4.91
N ARG A 261 1.58 -14.35 5.77
CA ARG A 261 2.14 -14.24 7.12
C ARG A 261 1.39 -13.19 7.95
N ALA A 262 2.06 -12.08 8.32
CA ALA A 262 1.47 -10.96 9.07
C ALA A 262 0.75 -9.92 8.19
N GLY A 263 0.74 -10.12 6.87
CA GLY A 263 0.11 -9.25 5.90
C GLY A 263 1.05 -8.19 5.31
N ASN A 264 0.45 -7.27 4.57
CA ASN A 264 1.11 -6.15 3.90
C ASN A 264 0.89 -4.84 4.65
N ALA A 265 1.52 -3.78 4.18
CA ALA A 265 1.15 -2.43 4.60
C ALA A 265 -0.36 -2.21 4.41
N ASN A 266 -1.04 -1.73 5.46
CA ASN A 266 -2.47 -1.50 5.41
C ASN A 266 -2.79 -0.21 4.65
N MET A 267 -3.39 -0.35 3.46
CA MET A 267 -3.78 0.76 2.58
C MET A 267 -4.69 1.77 3.29
N VAL A 268 -5.59 1.31 4.13
CA VAL A 268 -6.51 2.17 4.91
C VAL A 268 -5.73 3.13 5.80
N SER A 269 -4.78 2.60 6.57
CA SER A 269 -3.95 3.42 7.46
C SER A 269 -3.00 4.33 6.68
N LEU A 270 -2.41 3.84 5.60
CA LEU A 270 -1.52 4.62 4.73
C LEU A 270 -2.24 5.82 4.12
N MET A 271 -3.38 5.58 3.49
CA MET A 271 -4.18 6.62 2.84
C MET A 271 -4.61 7.70 3.84
N ALA A 272 -5.14 7.29 4.99
CA ALA A 272 -5.58 8.24 6.01
C ALA A 272 -4.42 9.07 6.60
N ASN A 273 -3.26 8.44 6.87
CA ASN A 273 -2.08 9.16 7.36
C ASN A 273 -1.54 10.14 6.31
N LEU A 274 -1.37 9.70 5.06
CA LEU A 274 -0.84 10.56 4.00
C LEU A 274 -1.78 11.72 3.70
N ALA A 275 -3.10 11.48 3.60
CA ALA A 275 -4.06 12.51 3.23
C ALA A 275 -4.34 13.51 4.36
N LEU A 276 -4.35 13.07 5.63
CA LEU A 276 -4.79 13.91 6.76
C LEU A 276 -3.66 14.44 7.63
N LYS A 277 -2.47 13.85 7.56
CA LYS A 277 -1.35 14.17 8.47
C LYS A 277 -0.05 14.52 7.79
N SER A 278 0.02 14.41 6.47
CA SER A 278 1.19 14.83 5.70
C SER A 278 0.85 15.99 4.75
N GLU A 279 1.88 16.64 4.22
CA GLU A 279 1.73 17.67 3.19
C GLU A 279 1.70 17.09 1.77
N HIS A 280 1.74 15.77 1.63
CA HIS A 280 1.74 15.12 0.32
C HIS A 280 0.34 15.11 -0.29
N LYS A 281 0.27 15.39 -1.58
CA LYS A 281 -0.94 15.07 -2.35
C LYS A 281 -0.99 13.57 -2.56
N VAL A 282 -2.16 12.98 -2.38
CA VAL A 282 -2.38 11.55 -2.52
C VAL A 282 -3.38 11.32 -3.65
N ALA A 283 -2.96 10.61 -4.68
CA ALA A 283 -3.87 10.21 -5.74
C ALA A 283 -4.83 9.14 -5.22
N GLY A 284 -6.12 9.33 -5.43
CA GLY A 284 -7.15 8.41 -4.96
C GLY A 284 -7.74 8.74 -3.58
N ALA A 285 -7.33 9.84 -2.92
CA ALA A 285 -7.87 10.23 -1.60
C ALA A 285 -9.09 11.16 -1.68
N ASP A 286 -9.62 11.43 -2.87
CA ASP A 286 -10.76 12.36 -3.05
C ASP A 286 -12.04 11.85 -2.35
N ARG A 287 -12.15 10.54 -2.14
CA ARG A 287 -13.28 9.87 -1.48
C ARG A 287 -12.94 9.31 -0.12
N LEU A 288 -12.03 9.94 0.61
CA LEU A 288 -11.57 9.47 1.92
C LEU A 288 -12.73 9.25 2.91
N ALA A 289 -13.81 10.00 2.80
CA ALA A 289 -15.01 9.80 3.60
C ALA A 289 -15.72 8.45 3.35
N ASP A 290 -15.42 7.76 2.27
CA ASP A 290 -15.95 6.42 1.97
C ASP A 290 -15.00 5.30 2.42
N LEU A 291 -13.87 5.62 3.06
CA LEU A 291 -12.81 4.66 3.40
C LEU A 291 -13.29 3.53 4.33
N SER A 292 -14.14 3.86 5.32
CA SER A 292 -14.74 2.85 6.20
C SER A 292 -15.66 1.90 5.43
N THR A 293 -16.43 2.43 4.48
CA THR A 293 -17.31 1.62 3.62
C THR A 293 -16.49 0.68 2.75
N LEU A 294 -15.46 1.17 2.07
CA LEU A 294 -14.56 0.34 1.25
C LEU A 294 -13.91 -0.78 2.08
N SER A 295 -13.37 -0.45 3.25
CA SER A 295 -12.72 -1.43 4.14
C SER A 295 -13.67 -2.57 4.52
N HIS A 296 -14.91 -2.23 4.90
CA HIS A 296 -15.92 -3.21 5.30
C HIS A 296 -16.45 -4.00 4.11
N GLU A 297 -16.68 -3.38 2.97
CA GLU A 297 -17.12 -4.06 1.75
C GLU A 297 -16.10 -5.10 1.28
N VAL A 298 -14.81 -4.74 1.25
CA VAL A 298 -13.74 -5.70 0.92
C VAL A 298 -13.70 -6.85 1.92
N ALA A 299 -13.85 -6.59 3.22
CA ALA A 299 -13.91 -7.64 4.25
C ALA A 299 -15.11 -8.56 4.06
N GLU A 300 -16.29 -8.01 3.75
CA GLU A 300 -17.51 -8.78 3.48
C GLU A 300 -17.36 -9.67 2.24
N ILE A 301 -16.86 -9.12 1.13
CA ILE A 301 -16.61 -9.90 -0.10
C ILE A 301 -15.58 -11.00 0.15
N ALA A 302 -14.54 -10.71 0.94
CA ALA A 302 -13.51 -11.65 1.34
C ALA A 302 -13.99 -12.71 2.34
N ASN A 303 -15.22 -12.59 2.84
CA ASN A 303 -15.79 -13.42 3.92
C ASN A 303 -14.90 -13.44 5.18
N LEU A 304 -14.31 -12.29 5.51
CA LEU A 304 -13.51 -12.07 6.70
C LEU A 304 -14.25 -11.13 7.65
N ALA A 305 -14.23 -11.43 8.95
CA ALA A 305 -14.75 -10.50 9.94
C ALA A 305 -13.90 -9.22 9.97
N PRO A 306 -14.51 -8.03 9.88
CA PRO A 306 -13.78 -6.78 10.08
C PRO A 306 -13.17 -6.72 11.49
N ASP A 307 -11.94 -6.20 11.61
CA ASP A 307 -11.35 -5.93 12.91
C ASP A 307 -11.96 -4.67 13.53
N ASP A 308 -12.70 -4.85 14.63
CA ASP A 308 -13.31 -3.74 15.37
C ASP A 308 -12.28 -2.71 15.86
N HIS A 309 -11.01 -3.07 16.04
CA HIS A 309 -9.95 -2.20 16.53
C HIS A 309 -9.03 -1.68 15.42
N GLN A 310 -9.31 -2.01 14.16
CA GLN A 310 -8.51 -1.49 13.05
C GLN A 310 -8.45 0.03 13.07
N PRO A 311 -7.25 0.64 13.01
CA PRO A 311 -7.13 2.10 12.96
C PRO A 311 -8.00 2.73 11.87
N TYR A 312 -8.59 3.88 12.16
CA TYR A 312 -9.46 4.69 11.31
C TYR A 312 -10.86 4.12 11.03
N VAL A 313 -10.99 2.86 10.65
CA VAL A 313 -12.24 2.29 10.11
C VAL A 313 -12.92 1.31 11.05
N GLY A 314 -12.21 0.73 11.99
CA GLY A 314 -12.77 -0.21 12.95
C GLY A 314 -13.85 0.44 13.81
N ARG A 315 -14.86 -0.35 14.20
CA ARG A 315 -15.99 0.10 15.00
C ARG A 315 -15.59 0.72 16.34
N SER A 316 -14.44 0.30 16.88
CA SER A 316 -13.88 0.77 18.16
C SER A 316 -12.79 1.83 18.01
N ALA A 317 -12.37 2.18 16.77
CA ALA A 317 -11.27 3.12 16.53
C ALA A 317 -11.49 4.51 17.18
N PHE A 318 -12.75 4.93 17.32
CA PHE A 318 -13.13 6.20 17.96
C PHE A 318 -14.14 5.99 19.10
N ALA A 319 -14.05 4.84 19.78
CA ALA A 319 -14.91 4.50 20.91
C ALA A 319 -14.22 4.82 22.25
N HIS A 320 -14.96 5.45 23.16
CA HIS A 320 -14.47 5.82 24.49
C HIS A 320 -15.27 5.11 25.58
N LYS A 321 -14.59 4.33 26.43
CA LYS A 321 -15.20 3.59 27.54
C LYS A 321 -15.07 4.33 28.88
N GLY A 322 -13.97 5.05 29.09
CA GLY A 322 -13.67 5.73 30.35
C GLY A 322 -14.55 6.97 30.59
N GLY A 323 -15.08 7.14 31.83
CA GLY A 323 -15.97 8.25 32.17
C GLY A 323 -15.36 9.64 31.98
N VAL A 324 -14.08 9.82 32.32
CA VAL A 324 -13.36 11.09 32.13
C VAL A 324 -13.23 11.41 30.62
N HIS A 325 -12.89 10.40 29.81
CA HIS A 325 -12.78 10.53 28.36
C HIS A 325 -14.15 10.85 27.73
N GLY A 326 -15.21 10.16 28.18
CA GLY A 326 -16.58 10.42 27.72
C GLY A 326 -17.06 11.81 28.04
N ALA A 327 -16.82 12.29 29.27
CA ALA A 327 -17.19 13.64 29.68
C ALA A 327 -16.46 14.73 28.90
N ALA A 328 -15.16 14.52 28.62
CA ALA A 328 -14.39 15.45 27.79
C ALA A 328 -14.81 15.41 26.32
N GLN A 329 -15.12 14.23 25.80
CA GLN A 329 -15.59 14.03 24.42
C GLN A 329 -16.91 14.76 24.16
N VAL A 330 -17.85 14.72 25.12
CA VAL A 330 -19.12 15.48 25.04
C VAL A 330 -18.88 16.99 24.97
N LYS A 331 -17.89 17.49 25.72
CA LYS A 331 -17.57 18.94 25.75
C LYS A 331 -16.75 19.38 24.55
N THR A 332 -15.77 18.58 24.16
CA THR A 332 -14.80 18.92 23.11
C THR A 332 -14.29 17.63 22.46
N PRO A 333 -14.93 17.16 21.36
CA PRO A 333 -14.54 15.90 20.68
C PRO A 333 -13.06 15.80 20.36
N ARG A 334 -12.43 16.91 19.95
CA ARG A 334 -11.00 16.97 19.63
C ARG A 334 -10.05 16.66 20.79
N ALA A 335 -10.55 16.64 22.05
CA ALA A 335 -9.70 16.36 23.21
C ALA A 335 -9.13 14.94 23.23
N TYR A 336 -9.82 13.97 22.59
CA TYR A 336 -9.43 12.55 22.57
C TYR A 336 -9.54 11.93 21.18
N GLN A 337 -9.59 12.73 20.13
CA GLN A 337 -9.62 12.27 18.75
C GLN A 337 -8.48 12.91 17.97
N HIS A 338 -7.65 12.11 17.32
CA HIS A 338 -6.53 12.60 16.53
C HIS A 338 -6.93 13.16 15.16
N ILE A 339 -8.15 12.86 14.72
CA ILE A 339 -8.85 13.41 13.53
C ILE A 339 -10.34 13.47 13.82
N ASP A 340 -11.10 14.17 12.98
CA ASP A 340 -12.56 14.00 12.91
C ASP A 340 -12.89 12.65 12.26
N PRO A 341 -13.58 11.71 12.94
CA PRO A 341 -13.94 10.41 12.39
C PRO A 341 -14.72 10.47 11.07
N ALA A 342 -15.52 11.52 10.87
CA ALA A 342 -16.31 11.71 9.65
C ALA A 342 -15.44 11.82 8.39
N LEU A 343 -14.18 12.29 8.53
CA LEU A 343 -13.23 12.38 7.40
C LEU A 343 -12.89 11.03 6.78
N VAL A 344 -13.06 9.93 7.52
CA VAL A 344 -12.81 8.56 7.06
C VAL A 344 -14.08 7.70 7.05
N GLY A 345 -15.26 8.33 7.13
CA GLY A 345 -16.56 7.64 7.13
C GLY A 345 -16.88 6.88 8.42
N ASN A 346 -16.21 7.21 9.52
CA ASN A 346 -16.45 6.62 10.84
C ASN A 346 -17.15 7.62 11.76
N ARG A 347 -17.42 7.25 13.01
CA ARG A 347 -18.06 8.11 14.02
C ARG A 347 -17.51 7.87 15.41
N GLY A 348 -17.48 8.92 16.23
CA GLY A 348 -17.21 8.81 17.66
C GLY A 348 -18.33 8.05 18.36
N ARG A 349 -17.99 7.26 19.38
CA ARG A 349 -18.95 6.47 20.15
C ARG A 349 -18.58 6.42 21.63
N LEU A 350 -19.59 6.61 22.49
CA LEU A 350 -19.44 6.40 23.92
C LEU A 350 -19.95 5.01 24.31
N VAL A 351 -19.12 4.27 25.02
CA VAL A 351 -19.44 2.90 25.46
C VAL A 351 -19.97 2.95 26.88
N VAL A 352 -21.15 2.39 27.12
CA VAL A 352 -21.71 2.21 28.47
C VAL A 352 -21.06 1.00 29.12
N SER A 353 -20.49 1.19 30.30
CA SER A 353 -19.82 0.15 31.07
C SER A 353 -19.73 0.53 32.53
N GLU A 354 -19.28 -0.38 33.37
CA GLU A 354 -18.98 -0.15 34.80
C GLU A 354 -17.95 1.00 35.04
N LEU A 355 -17.14 1.32 34.04
CA LEU A 355 -16.19 2.43 34.07
C LEU A 355 -16.74 3.71 33.45
N GLY A 356 -17.98 3.66 32.93
CA GLY A 356 -18.68 4.78 32.31
C GLY A 356 -19.31 5.71 33.38
N GLY A 357 -19.08 7.02 33.27
CA GLY A 357 -19.75 8.02 34.09
C GLY A 357 -21.16 8.38 33.57
N LYS A 358 -21.86 9.24 34.33
CA LYS A 358 -23.22 9.79 33.99
C LYS A 358 -23.27 10.31 32.54
N ALA A 359 -22.18 10.90 32.01
CA ALA A 359 -22.10 11.40 30.64
C ALA A 359 -22.25 10.29 29.57
N ASN A 360 -21.65 9.12 29.79
CA ASN A 360 -21.76 7.99 28.86
C ASN A 360 -23.19 7.44 28.83
N THR A 361 -23.78 7.28 30.00
CA THR A 361 -25.19 6.81 30.15
C THR A 361 -26.17 7.79 29.53
N GLY A 362 -26.03 9.10 29.83
CA GLY A 362 -26.85 10.14 29.26
C GLY A 362 -26.77 10.26 27.75
N SER A 363 -25.54 10.21 27.18
CA SER A 363 -25.35 10.23 25.73
C SER A 363 -26.01 9.03 25.06
N ARG A 364 -25.88 7.83 25.65
CA ARG A 364 -26.48 6.62 25.09
C ARG A 364 -28.00 6.63 25.18
N ALA A 365 -28.56 7.16 26.27
CA ALA A 365 -30.01 7.32 26.41
C ALA A 365 -30.55 8.27 25.34
N ALA A 366 -29.89 9.41 25.12
CA ALA A 366 -30.26 10.36 24.07
C ALA A 366 -30.21 9.73 22.67
N GLU A 367 -29.18 8.93 22.35
CA GLU A 367 -29.08 8.19 21.07
C GLU A 367 -30.24 7.19 20.87
N LEU A 368 -30.75 6.62 21.96
CA LEU A 368 -31.86 5.65 21.94
C LEU A 368 -33.24 6.30 22.09
N GLY A 369 -33.32 7.63 22.22
CA GLY A 369 -34.56 8.35 22.47
C GLY A 369 -35.20 8.02 23.85
N VAL A 370 -34.38 7.60 24.82
CA VAL A 370 -34.85 7.24 26.18
C VAL A 370 -34.61 8.41 27.13
N GLU A 371 -35.65 8.88 27.79
CA GLU A 371 -35.52 9.82 28.92
C GLU A 371 -35.08 9.06 30.17
N LEU A 372 -33.91 9.43 30.71
CA LEU A 372 -33.48 8.92 32.02
C LEU A 372 -34.27 9.62 33.12
N ALA A 373 -35.05 8.86 33.90
CA ALA A 373 -35.67 9.38 35.11
C ALA A 373 -34.57 9.89 36.05
N ASN A 374 -34.81 11.05 36.66
CA ASN A 374 -33.94 11.69 37.67
C ASN A 374 -33.85 10.88 38.98
N SER A 375 -33.68 9.57 38.91
CA SER A 375 -33.55 8.72 40.09
C SER A 375 -32.03 8.46 40.34
N GLY A 376 -31.48 9.23 41.31
CA GLY A 376 -30.41 8.83 42.23
C GLY A 376 -29.37 7.81 41.76
N LEU A 377 -28.71 8.05 40.61
CA LEU A 377 -27.45 7.41 40.27
C LEU A 377 -26.32 8.33 40.70
N ASP A 378 -26.04 8.34 42.00
CA ASP A 378 -24.82 8.90 42.59
C ASP A 378 -23.71 7.86 42.57
#